data_0c2e35da275f8b8912857a151efae84c
#
_entry.id   0c2e35da275f8b8912857a151efae84c
#
_cell.length_a   1.000
_cell.length_b   1.000
_cell.length_c   1.000
_cell.angle_alpha   90.00
_cell.angle_beta   90.00
_cell.angle_gamma   90.00
#
_symmetry.space_group_name_H-M   'P 1'
#
loop_
_entity.id
_entity.type
_entity.pdbx_description
1 polymer ?
#
loop_
_entity_poly.entity_id
_entity_poly.type
_entity_poly.pdbx_seq_one_letter_code
_entity_poly.pdbx_strand_id
1 'polypeptide(L)'
;MFEIFRSGERISADGSRWNITDADVQRAAEVYDPKLHEAPIVIGHPAMNAPAYGWVPKLAADGGSLTAEFAQMDDGFAEAVRAGRYKKVSASFWPPGHPNNPVPDSYYLRHVGFLGAHAPAVKGLRAIEFGAAEEGVIEFSEAAHGIAARLWRNMREWLIAQFGQDAADKVVPDWEIEGIKEMAARPVLLRPTGGTKPARSPQ
;
A
#
# COMPACT_ATOMS: atom_id res chain seq x y z
N MET A 1 -8.40 -7.29 -19.51
CA MET A 1 -7.78 -7.37 -18.19
C MET A 1 -6.60 -6.43 -18.12
N PHE A 2 -6.34 -5.84 -16.97
CA PHE A 2 -5.27 -4.85 -16.74
C PHE A 2 -4.31 -5.41 -15.69
N GLU A 3 -3.00 -5.29 -15.90
CA GLU A 3 -2.01 -5.68 -14.90
C GLU A 3 -2.06 -4.69 -13.74
N ILE A 4 -2.28 -5.20 -12.52
CA ILE A 4 -2.43 -4.38 -11.31
C ILE A 4 -1.33 -4.63 -10.28
N PHE A 5 -0.63 -5.76 -10.39
CA PHE A 5 0.45 -6.12 -9.47
C PHE A 5 1.42 -7.13 -10.11
N ARG A 6 2.63 -7.20 -9.58
CA ARG A 6 3.65 -8.19 -9.96
C ARG A 6 4.42 -8.66 -8.74
N SER A 7 4.68 -9.97 -8.65
CA SER A 7 5.50 -10.60 -7.61
C SER A 7 6.89 -9.96 -7.44
N GLY A 8 7.53 -10.25 -6.33
CA GLY A 8 8.89 -9.83 -5.99
C GLY A 8 8.98 -9.08 -4.67
N GLU A 9 10.19 -8.60 -4.35
CA GLU A 9 10.40 -7.76 -3.17
C GLU A 9 9.75 -6.40 -3.36
N ARG A 10 9.01 -5.95 -2.34
CA ARG A 10 8.29 -4.68 -2.31
C ARG A 10 8.47 -3.98 -0.98
N ILE A 11 8.41 -2.67 -1.03
CA ILE A 11 8.35 -1.82 0.16
C ILE A 11 6.95 -1.21 0.18
N SER A 12 6.21 -1.46 1.26
CA SER A 12 4.90 -0.87 1.47
C SER A 12 5.00 0.61 1.89
N ALA A 13 3.88 1.30 1.92
CA ALA A 13 3.83 2.72 2.26
C ALA A 13 4.34 3.04 3.68
N ASP A 14 4.23 2.09 4.61
CA ASP A 14 4.76 2.16 5.98
C ASP A 14 6.27 1.83 6.08
N GLY A 15 6.93 1.50 4.96
CA GLY A 15 8.35 1.11 4.91
C GLY A 15 8.61 -0.37 5.16
N SER A 16 7.61 -1.18 5.43
CA SER A 16 7.76 -2.62 5.62
C SER A 16 8.19 -3.31 4.32
N ARG A 17 9.08 -4.28 4.43
CA ARG A 17 9.54 -5.09 3.29
C ARG A 17 8.71 -6.35 3.18
N TRP A 18 8.19 -6.59 2.00
CA TRP A 18 7.39 -7.76 1.66
C TRP A 18 8.03 -8.48 0.48
N ASN A 19 8.15 -9.79 0.60
CA ASN A 19 8.49 -10.64 -0.53
C ASN A 19 7.25 -11.43 -0.94
N ILE A 20 6.58 -10.97 -1.98
CA ILE A 20 5.38 -11.60 -2.52
C ILE A 20 5.81 -12.48 -3.69
N THR A 21 5.64 -13.78 -3.52
CA THR A 21 6.07 -14.78 -4.49
C THR A 21 5.07 -14.94 -5.64
N ASP A 22 5.46 -15.63 -6.71
CA ASP A 22 4.56 -16.00 -7.80
C ASP A 22 3.40 -16.88 -7.27
N ALA A 23 3.70 -17.75 -6.30
CA ALA A 23 2.69 -18.58 -5.65
C ALA A 23 1.67 -17.76 -4.85
N ASP A 24 2.10 -16.69 -4.17
CA ASP A 24 1.20 -15.76 -3.47
C ASP A 24 0.28 -15.04 -4.45
N VAL A 25 0.83 -14.57 -5.58
CA VAL A 25 0.06 -13.92 -6.65
C VAL A 25 -0.96 -14.88 -7.27
N GLN A 26 -0.52 -16.10 -7.56
CA GLN A 26 -1.40 -17.15 -8.07
C GLN A 26 -2.52 -17.45 -7.08
N ARG A 27 -2.17 -17.64 -5.81
CA ARG A 27 -3.14 -17.91 -4.74
C ARG A 27 -4.13 -16.76 -4.56
N ALA A 28 -3.68 -15.51 -4.58
CA ALA A 28 -4.56 -14.36 -4.47
C ALA A 28 -5.61 -14.30 -5.60
N ALA A 29 -5.23 -14.68 -6.82
CA ALA A 29 -6.17 -14.76 -7.94
C ALA A 29 -7.18 -15.92 -7.79
N GLU A 30 -6.73 -17.07 -7.29
CA GLU A 30 -7.55 -18.27 -7.10
C GLU A 30 -8.62 -18.10 -6.01
N VAL A 31 -8.26 -17.42 -4.90
CA VAL A 31 -9.18 -17.25 -3.76
C VAL A 31 -10.08 -16.03 -3.89
N TYR A 32 -9.85 -15.19 -4.89
CA TYR A 32 -10.64 -13.98 -5.06
C TYR A 32 -12.09 -14.31 -5.43
N ASP A 33 -13.01 -13.98 -4.53
CA ASP A 33 -14.44 -14.10 -4.74
C ASP A 33 -15.11 -12.74 -4.48
N PRO A 34 -15.63 -12.06 -5.51
CA PRO A 34 -16.29 -10.77 -5.35
C PRO A 34 -17.54 -10.83 -4.45
N LYS A 35 -18.09 -12.02 -4.18
CA LYS A 35 -19.19 -12.19 -3.21
C LYS A 35 -18.73 -12.03 -1.77
N LEU A 36 -17.46 -12.31 -1.47
CA LEU A 36 -16.87 -12.09 -0.14
C LEU A 36 -16.49 -10.62 0.05
N HIS A 37 -15.78 -10.06 -0.93
CA HIS A 37 -15.46 -8.64 -1.02
C HIS A 37 -15.13 -8.31 -2.47
N GLU A 38 -15.97 -7.55 -3.13
CA GLU A 38 -15.69 -7.01 -4.45
C GLU A 38 -14.81 -5.77 -4.31
N ALA A 39 -13.58 -5.82 -4.83
CA ALA A 39 -12.62 -4.75 -4.68
C ALA A 39 -13.04 -3.52 -5.50
N PRO A 40 -13.22 -2.34 -4.87
CA PRO A 40 -13.56 -1.12 -5.61
C PRO A 40 -12.38 -0.56 -6.38
N ILE A 41 -12.68 0.15 -7.45
CA ILE A 41 -11.76 1.01 -8.17
C ILE A 41 -11.91 2.42 -7.59
N VAL A 42 -10.80 3.01 -7.15
CA VAL A 42 -10.77 4.30 -6.47
C VAL A 42 -9.69 5.22 -7.05
N ILE A 43 -9.71 6.50 -6.69
CA ILE A 43 -8.63 7.44 -7.00
C ILE A 43 -7.69 7.47 -5.78
N GLY A 44 -6.43 7.11 -5.99
CA GLY A 44 -5.45 6.96 -4.92
C GLY A 44 -5.76 5.78 -3.99
N HIS A 45 -5.34 5.91 -2.74
CA HIS A 45 -5.62 4.98 -1.64
C HIS A 45 -6.33 5.74 -0.52
N PRO A 46 -7.65 5.92 -0.60
CA PRO A 46 -8.38 6.70 0.39
C PRO A 46 -8.38 6.01 1.76
N ALA A 47 -8.08 6.79 2.80
CA ALA A 47 -8.09 6.32 4.20
C ALA A 47 -9.52 6.13 4.74
N MET A 48 -10.49 6.84 4.15
CA MET A 48 -11.89 6.84 4.59
C MET A 48 -12.79 6.48 3.41
N ASN A 49 -14.08 6.35 3.67
CA ASN A 49 -15.07 6.06 2.65
C ASN A 49 -15.03 7.11 1.52
N ALA A 50 -14.70 6.65 0.32
CA ALA A 50 -14.65 7.45 -0.90
C ALA A 50 -15.53 6.82 -1.99
N PRO A 51 -15.97 7.57 -3.00
CA PRO A 51 -16.70 6.98 -4.12
C PRO A 51 -15.88 5.91 -4.83
N ALA A 52 -16.54 4.80 -5.17
CA ALA A 52 -16.00 3.82 -6.11
C ALA A 52 -16.31 4.28 -7.53
N TYR A 53 -15.33 4.18 -8.42
CA TYR A 53 -15.43 4.52 -9.84
C TYR A 53 -15.55 3.28 -10.74
N GLY A 54 -15.73 2.13 -10.14
CA GLY A 54 -15.88 0.83 -10.77
C GLY A 54 -15.54 -0.29 -9.79
N TRP A 55 -15.58 -1.52 -10.28
CA TRP A 55 -15.40 -2.70 -9.46
C TRP A 55 -14.56 -3.75 -10.18
N VAL A 56 -13.96 -4.67 -9.40
CA VAL A 56 -13.15 -5.76 -9.91
C VAL A 56 -13.93 -7.07 -9.79
N PRO A 57 -14.59 -7.55 -10.84
CA PRO A 57 -15.35 -8.81 -10.78
C PRO A 57 -14.45 -10.05 -10.81
N LYS A 58 -13.23 -9.93 -11.32
CA LYS A 58 -12.35 -11.10 -11.51
C LYS A 58 -10.88 -10.72 -11.49
N LEU A 59 -10.08 -11.61 -10.90
CA LEU A 59 -8.62 -11.62 -11.01
C LEU A 59 -8.14 -12.81 -11.84
N ALA A 60 -6.96 -12.68 -12.42
CA ALA A 60 -6.20 -13.77 -13.02
C ALA A 60 -4.70 -13.55 -12.78
N ALA A 61 -3.95 -14.63 -12.66
CA ALA A 61 -2.50 -14.60 -12.50
C ALA A 61 -1.82 -15.37 -13.64
N ASP A 62 -0.65 -14.86 -14.05
CA ASP A 62 0.22 -15.50 -15.03
C ASP A 62 1.68 -15.15 -14.72
N GLY A 63 2.50 -16.16 -14.38
CA GLY A 63 3.91 -16.00 -14.14
C GLY A 63 4.29 -14.87 -13.18
N GLY A 64 3.60 -14.75 -12.06
CA GLY A 64 3.82 -13.69 -11.07
C GLY A 64 3.15 -12.34 -11.39
N SER A 65 2.52 -12.18 -12.54
CA SER A 65 1.69 -11.02 -12.89
C SER A 65 0.25 -11.24 -12.45
N LEU A 66 -0.32 -10.28 -11.72
CA LEU A 66 -1.73 -10.24 -11.35
C LEU A 66 -2.48 -9.26 -12.24
N THR A 67 -3.53 -9.74 -12.90
CA THR A 67 -4.39 -8.94 -13.75
C THR A 67 -5.81 -8.90 -13.20
N ALA A 68 -6.50 -7.78 -13.40
CA ALA A 68 -7.88 -7.55 -12.99
C ALA A 68 -8.76 -7.23 -14.21
N GLU A 69 -9.99 -7.73 -14.18
CA GLU A 69 -11.08 -7.23 -15.00
C GLU A 69 -11.73 -6.05 -14.29
N PHE A 70 -12.12 -5.01 -15.05
CA PHE A 70 -12.82 -3.84 -14.51
C PHE A 70 -14.24 -3.79 -15.06
N ALA A 71 -15.22 -3.59 -14.19
CA ALA A 71 -16.61 -3.52 -14.52
C ALA A 71 -17.28 -2.29 -13.88
N GLN A 72 -18.46 -1.92 -14.37
CA GLN A 72 -19.28 -0.82 -13.84
C GLN A 72 -18.50 0.50 -13.68
N MET A 73 -17.60 0.76 -14.65
CA MET A 73 -16.80 1.98 -14.63
C MET A 73 -17.67 3.22 -14.80
N ASP A 74 -17.47 4.21 -13.93
CA ASP A 74 -18.05 5.55 -14.12
C ASP A 74 -17.58 6.16 -15.45
N ASP A 75 -18.51 6.66 -16.26
CA ASP A 75 -18.21 7.15 -17.61
C ASP A 75 -17.25 8.34 -17.61
N GLY A 76 -17.44 9.29 -16.68
CA GLY A 76 -16.58 10.46 -16.56
C GLY A 76 -15.17 10.09 -16.11
N PHE A 77 -15.05 9.10 -15.21
CA PHE A 77 -13.76 8.57 -14.80
C PHE A 77 -13.08 7.78 -15.93
N ALA A 78 -13.81 6.93 -16.65
CA ALA A 78 -13.29 6.21 -17.81
C ALA A 78 -12.78 7.16 -18.89
N GLU A 79 -13.46 8.28 -19.12
CA GLU A 79 -13.03 9.33 -20.04
C GLU A 79 -11.74 10.02 -19.56
N ALA A 80 -11.64 10.32 -18.26
CA ALA A 80 -10.43 10.88 -17.68
C ALA A 80 -9.22 9.95 -17.78
N VAL A 81 -9.43 8.63 -17.63
CA VAL A 81 -8.40 7.59 -17.87
C VAL A 81 -7.98 7.56 -19.32
N ARG A 82 -8.93 7.55 -20.28
CA ARG A 82 -8.63 7.59 -21.73
C ARG A 82 -7.89 8.86 -22.11
N ALA A 83 -8.23 9.99 -21.51
CA ALA A 83 -7.54 11.26 -21.70
C ALA A 83 -6.14 11.29 -21.06
N GLY A 84 -5.71 10.21 -20.41
CA GLY A 84 -4.40 10.07 -19.81
C GLY A 84 -4.19 10.84 -18.51
N ARG A 85 -5.25 11.25 -17.84
CA ARG A 85 -5.16 11.92 -16.52
C ARG A 85 -4.73 10.93 -15.42
N TYR A 86 -5.09 9.66 -15.58
CA TYR A 86 -4.71 8.55 -14.70
C TYR A 86 -4.06 7.45 -15.55
N LYS A 87 -2.74 7.38 -15.53
CA LYS A 87 -1.96 6.46 -16.40
C LYS A 87 -1.51 5.20 -15.67
N LYS A 88 -1.76 5.11 -14.39
CA LYS A 88 -1.11 4.14 -13.56
C LYS A 88 -2.10 3.56 -12.56
N VAL A 89 -1.85 2.32 -12.09
CA VAL A 89 -2.67 1.66 -11.08
C VAL A 89 -1.79 1.10 -9.96
N SER A 90 -2.32 1.04 -8.76
CA SER A 90 -1.70 0.43 -7.59
C SER A 90 -2.73 -0.46 -6.90
N ALA A 91 -2.34 -1.69 -6.61
CA ALA A 91 -3.18 -2.61 -5.86
C ALA A 91 -2.91 -2.47 -4.36
N SER A 92 -3.98 -2.51 -3.57
CA SER A 92 -3.94 -2.60 -2.12
C SER A 92 -4.45 -3.97 -1.69
N PHE A 93 -3.77 -4.60 -0.73
CA PHE A 93 -4.11 -5.94 -0.26
C PHE A 93 -4.26 -5.99 1.26
N TRP A 94 -5.18 -6.80 1.73
CA TRP A 94 -5.11 -7.32 3.08
C TRP A 94 -4.14 -8.51 3.11
N PRO A 95 -3.13 -8.48 3.98
CA PRO A 95 -2.21 -9.60 4.15
C PRO A 95 -2.87 -10.79 4.85
N PRO A 96 -2.22 -11.96 4.82
CA PRO A 96 -2.61 -13.08 5.67
C PRO A 96 -2.72 -12.67 7.14
N GLY A 97 -3.79 -13.12 7.79
CA GLY A 97 -4.08 -12.83 9.20
C GLY A 97 -4.68 -11.45 9.50
N HIS A 98 -4.84 -10.58 8.50
CA HIS A 98 -5.51 -9.30 8.73
C HIS A 98 -6.99 -9.50 9.10
N PRO A 99 -7.53 -8.77 10.13
CA PRO A 99 -8.91 -8.98 10.63
C PRO A 99 -10.01 -8.83 9.55
N ASN A 100 -9.80 -7.93 8.59
CA ASN A 100 -10.75 -7.66 7.51
C ASN A 100 -10.54 -8.57 6.28
N ASN A 101 -9.52 -9.44 6.29
CA ASN A 101 -9.26 -10.34 5.17
C ASN A 101 -10.30 -11.47 5.16
N PRO A 102 -11.13 -11.59 4.12
CA PRO A 102 -12.13 -12.66 4.06
C PRO A 102 -11.53 -14.05 3.84
N VAL A 103 -10.24 -14.15 3.46
CA VAL A 103 -9.50 -15.40 3.26
C VAL A 103 -8.18 -15.31 4.04
N PRO A 104 -8.18 -15.65 5.35
CA PRO A 104 -7.08 -15.36 6.28
C PRO A 104 -5.70 -15.95 5.90
N ASP A 105 -5.65 -16.97 5.07
CA ASP A 105 -4.41 -17.67 4.70
C ASP A 105 -3.77 -17.14 3.40
N SER A 106 -4.30 -16.05 2.82
CA SER A 106 -3.86 -15.52 1.54
C SER A 106 -3.84 -13.99 1.54
N TYR A 107 -3.13 -13.40 0.59
CA TYR A 107 -3.35 -11.99 0.24
C TYR A 107 -4.71 -11.86 -0.45
N TYR A 108 -5.50 -10.85 -0.05
CA TYR A 108 -6.78 -10.56 -0.66
C TYR A 108 -6.85 -9.12 -1.16
N LEU A 109 -7.29 -8.92 -2.41
CA LEU A 109 -7.36 -7.59 -3.02
C LEU A 109 -8.38 -6.73 -2.27
N ARG A 110 -7.92 -5.61 -1.69
CA ARG A 110 -8.76 -4.63 -0.99
C ARG A 110 -9.37 -3.62 -1.95
N HIS A 111 -8.54 -3.01 -2.79
CA HIS A 111 -8.97 -2.08 -3.85
C HIS A 111 -7.89 -1.88 -4.92
N VAL A 112 -8.26 -1.27 -6.04
CA VAL A 112 -7.35 -0.79 -7.07
C VAL A 112 -7.39 0.72 -7.12
N GLY A 113 -6.29 1.38 -6.76
CA GLY A 113 -6.12 2.82 -6.83
C GLY A 113 -5.64 3.27 -8.21
N PHE A 114 -6.34 4.20 -8.82
CA PHE A 114 -5.89 4.89 -10.02
C PHE A 114 -5.16 6.18 -9.66
N LEU A 115 -4.05 6.47 -10.36
CA LEU A 115 -3.14 7.51 -9.94
C LEU A 115 -2.79 8.49 -11.06
N GLY A 116 -2.74 9.80 -10.76
CA GLY A 116 -2.41 10.88 -11.68
C GLY A 116 -0.92 11.24 -11.73
N ALA A 117 -0.46 12.09 -10.84
CA ALA A 117 0.86 12.73 -10.92
C ALA A 117 1.99 11.98 -10.20
N HIS A 118 1.69 10.92 -9.44
CA HIS A 118 2.68 10.21 -8.63
C HIS A 118 3.25 8.95 -9.27
N ALA A 119 4.44 8.54 -8.81
CA ALA A 119 5.13 7.33 -9.24
C ALA A 119 4.79 6.15 -8.32
N PRO A 120 4.71 4.90 -8.80
CA PRO A 120 4.39 3.71 -8.03
C PRO A 120 5.60 3.04 -7.42
N ALA A 121 5.36 2.22 -6.41
CA ALA A 121 6.38 1.36 -5.84
C ALA A 121 6.77 0.17 -6.73
N VAL A 122 5.90 -0.29 -7.58
CA VAL A 122 6.19 -1.36 -8.51
C VAL A 122 6.73 -0.77 -9.80
N LYS A 123 8.06 -0.76 -9.99
CA LYS A 123 8.69 -0.32 -11.23
C LYS A 123 8.32 -1.26 -12.36
N GLY A 124 7.91 -0.69 -13.51
CA GLY A 124 7.51 -1.46 -14.68
C GLY A 124 6.01 -1.73 -14.80
N LEU A 125 5.22 -1.54 -13.74
CA LEU A 125 3.79 -1.32 -13.88
C LEU A 125 3.52 0.11 -14.33
N ARG A 126 2.39 0.35 -14.93
CA ARG A 126 1.94 1.70 -15.28
C ARG A 126 1.18 2.26 -14.08
N ALA A 127 1.88 2.81 -13.19
CA ALA A 127 1.55 3.08 -11.80
C ALA A 127 0.88 4.38 -11.44
N ILE A 128 0.43 4.46 -10.19
CA ILE A 128 -0.08 5.64 -9.51
C ILE A 128 -0.17 5.55 -8.00
N GLU A 129 -0.22 6.62 -7.25
CA GLU A 129 -0.33 6.69 -5.80
C GLU A 129 -1.48 7.57 -5.28
N PHE A 130 -2.01 7.30 -4.08
CA PHE A 130 -2.06 7.98 -2.78
C PHE A 130 -3.14 7.47 -1.83
N GLY A 131 -2.90 7.65 -0.51
CA GLY A 131 -3.87 7.61 0.55
C GLY A 131 -3.24 7.37 1.92
N ALA A 132 -3.86 7.84 2.99
CA ALA A 132 -3.45 7.52 4.34
C ALA A 132 -3.79 6.05 4.65
N ALA A 133 -2.90 5.37 5.36
CA ALA A 133 -2.98 3.94 5.60
C ALA A 133 -4.06 3.57 6.64
N GLU A 134 -4.82 2.53 6.34
CA GLU A 134 -5.49 1.72 7.36
C GLU A 134 -4.43 0.85 8.04
N GLU A 135 -4.44 0.77 9.37
CA GLU A 135 -3.44 0.03 10.12
C GLU A 135 -3.44 -1.45 9.72
N GLY A 136 -2.27 -1.99 9.38
CA GLY A 136 -2.08 -3.38 8.96
C GLY A 136 -2.41 -3.69 7.50
N VAL A 137 -2.75 -2.70 6.66
CA VAL A 137 -2.96 -2.87 5.21
C VAL A 137 -1.65 -2.69 4.48
N ILE A 138 -1.39 -3.55 3.48
CA ILE A 138 -0.22 -3.42 2.61
C ILE A 138 -0.59 -2.59 1.40
N GLU A 139 -0.03 -1.39 1.33
CA GLU A 139 -0.06 -0.52 0.15
C GLU A 139 1.34 -0.40 -0.41
N PHE A 140 1.52 -0.74 -1.67
CA PHE A 140 2.83 -0.68 -2.32
C PHE A 140 3.07 0.70 -2.92
N SER A 141 3.59 1.62 -2.08
CA SER A 141 3.95 2.97 -2.47
C SER A 141 5.37 3.30 -1.97
N GLU A 142 6.19 3.88 -2.81
CA GLU A 142 7.59 4.25 -2.46
C GLU A 142 7.70 5.54 -1.61
N ALA A 143 6.60 6.25 -1.34
CA ALA A 143 6.72 7.68 -1.05
C ALA A 143 6.30 8.13 0.37
N ALA A 144 5.58 7.34 1.15
CA ALA A 144 4.92 7.86 2.35
C ALA A 144 5.90 8.42 3.40
N HIS A 145 6.97 7.70 3.70
CA HIS A 145 7.95 8.14 4.72
C HIS A 145 8.89 9.26 4.22
N GLY A 146 9.25 9.23 2.94
CA GLY A 146 10.03 10.30 2.33
C GLY A 146 9.23 11.62 2.19
N ILE A 147 7.91 11.54 2.07
CA ILE A 147 7.02 12.72 2.01
C ILE A 147 6.86 13.33 3.40
N ALA A 148 6.60 12.52 4.42
CA ALA A 148 6.50 13.00 5.79
C ALA A 148 7.79 13.69 6.24
N ALA A 149 8.94 13.04 6.08
CA ALA A 149 10.23 13.62 6.42
C ALA A 149 10.54 14.92 5.63
N ARG A 150 10.15 15.00 4.34
CA ARG A 150 10.29 16.23 3.55
C ARG A 150 9.34 17.33 4.00
N LEU A 151 8.09 16.99 4.32
CA LEU A 151 7.12 17.97 4.80
C LEU A 151 7.59 18.60 6.12
N TRP A 152 8.04 17.77 7.05
CA TRP A 152 8.58 18.24 8.33
C TRP A 152 9.84 19.09 8.15
N ARG A 153 10.74 18.70 7.23
CA ARG A 153 11.92 19.50 6.90
C ARG A 153 11.53 20.86 6.29
N ASN A 154 10.64 20.87 5.31
CA ASN A 154 10.17 22.11 4.69
C ASN A 154 9.48 23.03 5.70
N MET A 155 8.70 22.46 6.63
CA MET A 155 8.07 23.20 7.71
C MET A 155 9.12 23.77 8.67
N ARG A 156 10.15 23.00 9.00
CA ARG A 156 11.28 23.46 9.82
C ARG A 156 12.04 24.61 9.13
N GLU A 157 12.36 24.49 7.86
CA GLU A 157 13.03 25.55 7.09
C GLU A 157 12.17 26.83 7.05
N TRP A 158 10.86 26.69 6.89
CA TRP A 158 9.96 27.83 6.96
C TRP A 158 9.94 28.48 8.35
N LEU A 159 9.90 27.68 9.42
CA LEU A 159 9.98 28.19 10.80
C LEU A 159 11.31 28.92 11.06
N ILE A 160 12.43 28.39 10.55
CA ILE A 160 13.74 29.05 10.65
C ILE A 160 13.71 30.40 9.95
N ALA A 161 13.14 30.47 8.75
CA ALA A 161 13.05 31.70 7.97
C ALA A 161 12.17 32.77 8.62
N GLN A 162 11.09 32.37 9.32
CA GLN A 162 10.14 33.30 9.94
C GLN A 162 10.51 33.67 11.37
N PHE A 163 11.04 32.76 12.17
CA PHE A 163 11.16 32.89 13.63
C PHE A 163 12.57 32.59 14.16
N GLY A 164 13.49 32.20 13.29
CA GLY A 164 14.86 31.82 13.64
C GLY A 164 15.00 30.37 14.11
N GLN A 165 16.26 29.91 14.18
CA GLN A 165 16.61 28.52 14.46
C GLN A 165 16.13 28.05 15.84
N ASP A 166 16.30 28.89 16.88
CA ASP A 166 15.90 28.54 18.26
C ASP A 166 14.39 28.27 18.39
N ALA A 167 13.57 28.96 17.61
CA ALA A 167 12.13 28.74 17.59
C ALA A 167 11.78 27.43 16.84
N ALA A 168 12.45 27.18 15.73
CA ALA A 168 12.27 25.95 14.95
C ALA A 168 12.69 24.71 15.73
N ASP A 169 13.82 24.78 16.47
CA ASP A 169 14.32 23.67 17.29
C ASP A 169 13.39 23.31 18.46
N LYS A 170 12.59 24.27 18.93
CA LYS A 170 11.57 24.02 19.96
C LYS A 170 10.30 23.37 19.43
N VAL A 171 9.95 23.60 18.17
CA VAL A 171 8.69 23.15 17.58
C VAL A 171 8.88 21.89 16.74
N VAL A 172 9.97 21.80 16.00
CA VAL A 172 10.33 20.68 15.12
C VAL A 172 11.83 20.44 15.23
N PRO A 173 12.30 19.77 16.29
CA PRO A 173 13.70 19.43 16.48
C PRO A 173 14.24 18.54 15.33
N ASP A 174 15.47 18.78 14.89
CA ASP A 174 16.08 18.04 13.77
C ASP A 174 16.18 16.54 14.05
N TRP A 175 16.41 16.14 15.32
CA TRP A 175 16.47 14.74 15.73
C TRP A 175 15.13 13.99 15.57
N GLU A 176 13.97 14.66 15.66
CA GLU A 176 12.66 14.05 15.37
C GLU A 176 12.51 13.74 13.89
N ILE A 177 12.98 14.63 13.01
CA ILE A 177 12.98 14.41 11.56
C ILE A 177 13.90 13.24 11.20
N GLU A 178 15.09 13.17 11.81
CA GLU A 178 15.99 12.04 11.61
C GLU A 178 15.42 10.74 12.21
N GLY A 179 14.73 10.79 13.35
CA GLY A 179 13.99 9.67 13.91
C GLY A 179 12.92 9.09 12.96
N ILE A 180 12.18 9.96 12.27
CA ILE A 180 11.20 9.54 11.24
C ILE A 180 11.91 8.86 10.08
N LYS A 181 13.05 9.37 9.63
CA LYS A 181 13.86 8.73 8.57
C LYS A 181 14.42 7.38 9.01
N GLU A 182 14.92 7.29 10.25
CA GLU A 182 15.46 6.05 10.79
C GLU A 182 14.37 4.99 10.98
N MET A 183 13.18 5.36 11.42
CA MET A 183 12.04 4.45 11.48
C MET A 183 11.65 3.95 10.09
N ALA A 184 11.69 4.81 9.09
CA ALA A 184 11.47 4.43 7.69
C ALA A 184 12.56 3.48 7.14
N ALA A 185 13.80 3.53 7.69
CA ALA A 185 14.93 2.73 7.25
C ALA A 185 15.09 1.42 8.04
N ARG A 186 14.44 1.26 9.20
CA ARG A 186 14.59 0.06 10.04
C ARG A 186 13.78 -1.11 9.50
N PRO A 187 14.43 -2.26 9.21
CA PRO A 187 13.66 -3.48 8.96
C PRO A 187 12.94 -3.90 10.24
N VAL A 188 11.64 -4.13 10.15
CA VAL A 188 10.87 -4.73 11.25
C VAL A 188 11.39 -6.15 11.45
N LEU A 189 12.17 -6.34 12.52
CA LEU A 189 12.57 -7.68 12.96
C LEU A 189 11.29 -8.37 13.50
N LEU A 190 10.73 -9.26 12.69
CA LEU A 190 9.70 -10.20 13.15
C LEU A 190 10.27 -10.98 14.34
N ARG A 191 9.71 -10.75 15.52
CA ARG A 191 9.96 -11.62 16.66
C ARG A 191 9.45 -13.02 16.30
N PRO A 192 10.28 -14.07 16.39
CA PRO A 192 9.79 -15.42 16.20
C PRO A 192 8.73 -15.70 17.28
N THR A 193 7.51 -15.95 16.84
CA THR A 193 6.41 -16.36 17.72
C THR A 193 6.71 -17.75 18.27
N GLY A 194 6.92 -17.78 19.61
CA GLY A 194 6.60 -18.90 20.44
C GLY A 194 7.34 -20.22 20.22
N GLY A 195 8.46 -20.36 20.91
CA GLY A 195 8.92 -21.70 21.29
C GLY A 195 7.86 -22.37 22.18
N THR A 196 7.31 -23.49 21.69
CA THR A 196 6.50 -24.41 22.48
C THR A 196 7.28 -24.89 23.70
N LYS A 197 6.75 -24.60 24.86
CA LYS A 197 7.26 -25.08 26.15
C LYS A 197 7.09 -26.60 26.18
N PRO A 198 8.13 -27.41 26.46
CA PRO A 198 7.95 -28.84 26.58
C PRO A 198 7.11 -29.16 27.82
N ALA A 199 6.14 -30.05 27.66
CA ALA A 199 5.30 -30.57 28.74
C ALA A 199 6.18 -31.27 29.79
N ARG A 200 6.02 -30.91 31.06
CA ARG A 200 6.57 -31.66 32.20
C ARG A 200 5.75 -32.95 32.34
N SER A 201 6.44 -34.08 32.26
CA SER A 201 5.89 -35.38 32.68
C SER A 201 5.68 -35.41 34.19
N PRO A 202 4.58 -36.02 34.69
CA PRO A 202 4.40 -36.25 36.12
C PRO A 202 5.20 -37.49 36.57
N GLN A 203 5.84 -37.37 37.73
CA GLN A 203 6.21 -38.48 38.58
C GLN A 203 5.15 -38.65 39.65
#